data_fd61993862ceed3c61baf535e69e2009
#
_entry.id   fd61993862ceed3c61baf535e69e2009
#
_cell.length_a   1.000
_cell.length_b   1.000
_cell.length_c   1.000
_cell.angle_alpha   90.00
_cell.angle_beta   90.00
_cell.angle_gamma   90.00
#
_symmetry.space_group_name_H-M   'P 1'
#
loop_
_entity.id
_entity.type
_entity.pdbx_description
1 polymer ?
#
loop_
_entity_poly.entity_id
_entity_poly.type
_entity_poly.pdbx_seq_one_letter_code
_entity_poly.pdbx_strand_id
1 'polypeptide(L)'
;MKKMKWAIISGDGLPTSGLLTVFRNVAEIAIKNNIIINEIPTDLGFSWRPDKVKFFPHGNPDSHYPTWMKVSSIHQHSMCNEDYSNEFTNIRNKVAKYEQLTYKEIINIQKDISLISEQYQNYFINWLEDNDIDCLFCLNMTLSDAVPVTLAIHNAAKKYWEKRNHGGVIFWEHDLFGSYAIYENAERLYPAIPNILTPIPQKNTYTKWIVASEALADECRDYPTELIAEVIPNILPSIDESGFNKIHSEFLNQHNIAAGSTIIIAPVRVFRVKGLEISIDIFNSLLNIYKEKDLLLPKLLIFGNMNEDPEYADYLKEQVNILHLNDDIIFLDEVPLQTYRNKNNKWCLNEVDLLIICHALSGAVLFTPNVKNVESVGLGPALAAIYTIPCAVTEYSAFTEFYGSEYHHIKVDPDFPRDAAQQLFEWMCMHAAGEIGIKMQLVSNKLLIQSKFPINPWQDFIYQLRSESHEFDVNPLLYK
;
A
#
# COMPACT_ATOMS: atom_id res chain seq x y z
N MET A 1 -23.98 -19.45 -11.72
CA MET A 1 -22.97 -18.77 -12.54
C MET A 1 -21.59 -19.29 -12.18
N LYS A 2 -20.68 -19.44 -13.15
CA LYS A 2 -19.28 -19.80 -12.92
C LYS A 2 -18.60 -18.68 -12.12
N LYS A 3 -17.75 -19.04 -11.13
CA LYS A 3 -16.92 -18.07 -10.42
C LYS A 3 -15.74 -17.69 -11.30
N MET A 4 -15.35 -16.42 -11.26
CA MET A 4 -14.17 -15.92 -11.98
C MET A 4 -12.87 -16.35 -11.28
N LYS A 5 -11.83 -16.46 -12.05
CA LYS A 5 -10.45 -16.65 -11.59
C LYS A 5 -9.70 -15.35 -11.73
N TRP A 6 -9.33 -14.77 -10.60
CA TRP A 6 -8.49 -13.57 -10.54
C TRP A 6 -7.04 -13.93 -10.35
N ALA A 7 -6.15 -13.05 -10.79
CA ALA A 7 -4.73 -13.06 -10.48
C ALA A 7 -4.24 -11.64 -10.20
N ILE A 8 -3.10 -11.52 -9.54
CA ILE A 8 -2.48 -10.23 -9.21
C ILE A 8 -1.00 -10.24 -9.53
N ILE A 9 -0.52 -9.14 -10.09
CA ILE A 9 0.89 -8.81 -10.28
C ILE A 9 1.16 -7.47 -9.62
N SER A 10 2.22 -7.38 -8.82
CA SER A 10 2.70 -6.13 -8.21
C SER A 10 4.21 -6.14 -8.07
N GLY A 11 4.88 -5.05 -8.42
CA GLY A 11 6.29 -4.84 -8.11
C GLY A 11 6.54 -4.45 -6.65
N ASP A 12 5.53 -3.87 -5.99
CA ASP A 12 5.54 -3.51 -4.57
C ASP A 12 4.65 -4.46 -3.77
N GLY A 13 5.19 -5.62 -3.45
CA GLY A 13 4.44 -6.74 -2.88
C GLY A 13 4.64 -6.98 -1.39
N LEU A 14 5.14 -6.01 -0.63
CA LEU A 14 5.28 -6.19 0.81
C LEU A 14 3.92 -6.16 1.52
N PRO A 15 3.72 -6.99 2.57
CA PRO A 15 2.45 -7.01 3.30
C PRO A 15 2.02 -5.66 3.87
N THR A 16 2.97 -4.83 4.28
CA THR A 16 2.71 -3.46 4.77
C THR A 16 2.45 -2.45 3.66
N SER A 17 2.50 -2.86 2.39
CA SER A 17 2.15 -2.00 1.27
C SER A 17 0.66 -1.69 1.26
N GLY A 18 0.33 -0.41 1.17
CA GLY A 18 -1.05 0.04 1.01
C GLY A 18 -1.75 -0.58 -0.21
N LEU A 19 -1.00 -0.88 -1.27
CA LEU A 19 -1.50 -1.53 -2.49
C LEU A 19 -2.10 -2.91 -2.19
N LEU A 20 -1.35 -3.76 -1.49
CA LEU A 20 -1.83 -5.11 -1.16
C LEU A 20 -2.96 -5.08 -0.13
N THR A 21 -2.93 -4.15 0.83
CA THR A 21 -4.02 -3.96 1.78
C THR A 21 -5.33 -3.62 1.05
N VAL A 22 -5.29 -2.69 0.10
CA VAL A 22 -6.48 -2.30 -0.68
C VAL A 22 -6.94 -3.45 -1.59
N PHE A 23 -6.02 -4.13 -2.28
CA PHE A 23 -6.37 -5.31 -3.07
C PHE A 23 -7.01 -6.40 -2.21
N ARG A 24 -6.45 -6.71 -1.03
CA ARG A 24 -7.05 -7.66 -0.07
C ARG A 24 -8.49 -7.29 0.22
N ASN A 25 -8.77 -6.03 0.55
CA ASN A 25 -10.12 -5.58 0.89
C ASN A 25 -11.10 -5.79 -0.28
N VAL A 26 -10.69 -5.51 -1.51
CA VAL A 26 -11.49 -5.74 -2.73
C VAL A 26 -11.72 -7.23 -2.98
N ALA A 27 -10.68 -8.04 -2.89
CA ALA A 27 -10.75 -9.49 -3.10
C ALA A 27 -11.66 -10.16 -2.07
N GLU A 28 -11.59 -9.77 -0.79
CA GLU A 28 -12.46 -10.29 0.27
C GLU A 28 -13.94 -10.03 -0.01
N ILE A 29 -14.29 -8.85 -0.56
CA ILE A 29 -15.67 -8.57 -1.01
C ILE A 29 -16.08 -9.55 -2.11
N ALA A 30 -15.24 -9.76 -3.12
CA ALA A 30 -15.54 -10.65 -4.22
C ALA A 30 -15.64 -12.12 -3.79
N ILE A 31 -14.79 -12.56 -2.86
CA ILE A 31 -14.83 -13.91 -2.25
C ILE A 31 -16.10 -14.08 -1.44
N LYS A 32 -16.40 -13.14 -0.53
CA LYS A 32 -17.58 -13.16 0.34
C LYS A 32 -18.90 -13.22 -0.45
N ASN A 33 -18.94 -12.52 -1.57
CA ASN A 33 -20.10 -12.53 -2.48
C ASN A 33 -20.12 -13.72 -3.46
N ASN A 34 -19.20 -14.69 -3.32
CA ASN A 34 -19.07 -15.85 -4.21
C ASN A 34 -18.91 -15.49 -5.69
N ILE A 35 -18.27 -14.38 -6.00
CA ILE A 35 -18.03 -13.92 -7.37
C ILE A 35 -16.79 -14.58 -7.96
N ILE A 36 -15.75 -14.75 -7.14
CA ILE A 36 -14.49 -15.36 -7.53
C ILE A 36 -14.24 -16.68 -6.79
N ILE A 37 -13.31 -17.47 -7.31
CA ILE A 37 -12.79 -18.62 -6.56
C ILE A 37 -11.92 -18.13 -5.39
N ASN A 38 -11.88 -18.92 -4.31
CA ASN A 38 -11.08 -18.58 -3.12
C ASN A 38 -9.62 -19.03 -3.29
N GLU A 39 -9.03 -18.68 -4.43
CA GLU A 39 -7.64 -18.95 -4.78
C GLU A 39 -7.20 -17.95 -5.85
N ILE A 40 -6.25 -17.08 -5.52
CA ILE A 40 -5.76 -16.01 -6.39
C ILE A 40 -4.25 -16.19 -6.60
N PRO A 41 -3.81 -16.66 -7.78
CA PRO A 41 -2.41 -16.64 -8.17
C PRO A 41 -1.83 -15.24 -8.04
N THR A 42 -0.67 -15.13 -7.39
CA THR A 42 -0.11 -13.85 -6.94
C THR A 42 1.38 -13.80 -7.25
N ASP A 43 1.81 -12.87 -8.10
CA ASP A 43 3.23 -12.55 -8.31
C ASP A 43 3.53 -11.15 -7.76
N LEU A 44 4.35 -11.11 -6.70
CA LEU A 44 4.71 -9.89 -5.98
C LEU A 44 6.11 -9.37 -6.38
N GLY A 45 6.50 -9.59 -7.62
CA GLY A 45 7.78 -9.18 -8.13
C GLY A 45 8.91 -10.17 -7.87
N PHE A 46 8.64 -11.34 -7.30
CA PHE A 46 9.68 -12.34 -7.06
C PHE A 46 10.28 -12.91 -8.34
N SER A 47 9.59 -12.79 -9.48
CA SER A 47 10.09 -13.17 -10.79
C SER A 47 11.07 -12.17 -11.41
N TRP A 48 11.16 -10.94 -10.90
CA TRP A 48 12.06 -9.90 -11.44
C TRP A 48 12.74 -9.02 -10.39
N ARG A 49 12.50 -9.24 -9.11
CA ARG A 49 13.04 -8.45 -7.99
C ARG A 49 13.84 -9.33 -7.03
N PRO A 50 15.12 -9.66 -7.31
CA PRO A 50 15.94 -10.50 -6.44
C PRO A 50 16.17 -9.89 -5.06
N ASP A 51 16.09 -8.56 -4.92
CA ASP A 51 16.12 -7.85 -3.64
C ASP A 51 14.99 -8.23 -2.68
N LYS A 52 13.89 -8.78 -3.19
CA LYS A 52 12.76 -9.24 -2.36
C LYS A 52 13.13 -10.37 -1.40
N VAL A 53 14.16 -11.16 -1.72
CA VAL A 53 14.64 -12.25 -0.85
C VAL A 53 15.04 -11.75 0.54
N LYS A 54 15.56 -10.53 0.64
CA LYS A 54 15.96 -9.93 1.93
C LYS A 54 14.80 -9.79 2.93
N PHE A 55 13.56 -9.66 2.46
CA PHE A 55 12.38 -9.57 3.32
C PHE A 55 11.93 -10.94 3.84
N PHE A 56 12.34 -12.01 3.18
CA PHE A 56 11.95 -13.39 3.52
C PHE A 56 13.18 -14.30 3.62
N PRO A 57 14.15 -13.99 4.50
CA PRO A 57 15.44 -14.69 4.56
C PRO A 57 15.32 -16.18 4.89
N HIS A 58 14.18 -16.64 5.39
CA HIS A 58 13.91 -18.04 5.75
C HIS A 58 13.01 -18.76 4.72
N GLY A 59 12.80 -18.20 3.56
CA GLY A 59 12.05 -18.80 2.45
C GLY A 59 10.62 -18.27 2.32
N ASN A 60 9.65 -19.15 2.18
CA ASN A 60 8.30 -18.87 1.77
C ASN A 60 7.59 -17.77 2.56
N PRO A 61 7.07 -16.71 1.89
CA PRO A 61 6.30 -15.64 2.50
C PRO A 61 4.83 -16.01 2.85
N ASP A 62 4.40 -17.24 2.63
CA ASP A 62 2.98 -17.66 2.69
C ASP A 62 2.25 -17.26 3.97
N SER A 63 2.93 -17.26 5.13
CA SER A 63 2.30 -16.90 6.40
C SER A 63 1.96 -15.41 6.55
N HIS A 64 2.53 -14.53 5.71
CA HIS A 64 2.27 -13.09 5.74
C HIS A 64 1.02 -12.69 4.96
N TYR A 65 0.56 -13.57 4.06
CA TYR A 65 -0.55 -13.30 3.15
C TYR A 65 -1.75 -14.20 3.47
N PRO A 66 -2.98 -13.75 3.15
CA PRO A 66 -4.17 -14.59 3.28
C PRO A 66 -4.02 -15.92 2.53
N THR A 67 -4.57 -16.99 3.08
CA THR A 67 -4.43 -18.35 2.53
C THR A 67 -4.98 -18.50 1.11
N TRP A 68 -5.85 -17.60 0.69
CA TRP A 68 -6.38 -17.55 -0.67
C TRP A 68 -5.44 -16.85 -1.66
N MET A 69 -4.42 -16.10 -1.21
CA MET A 69 -3.34 -15.61 -2.06
C MET A 69 -2.32 -16.72 -2.28
N LYS A 70 -2.19 -17.19 -3.52
CA LYS A 70 -1.19 -18.20 -3.91
C LYS A 70 0.06 -17.49 -4.41
N VAL A 71 0.88 -17.07 -3.45
CA VAL A 71 2.09 -16.29 -3.73
C VAL A 71 3.13 -17.16 -4.42
N SER A 72 3.64 -16.67 -5.55
CA SER A 72 4.73 -17.34 -6.28
C SER A 72 5.98 -17.41 -5.41
N SER A 73 6.63 -18.59 -5.38
CA SER A 73 7.85 -18.79 -4.60
C SER A 73 8.99 -17.91 -5.11
N ILE A 74 9.75 -17.33 -4.19
CA ILE A 74 10.91 -16.48 -4.48
C ILE A 74 11.96 -17.20 -5.35
N HIS A 75 12.07 -18.52 -5.21
CA HIS A 75 13.11 -19.33 -5.87
C HIS A 75 12.68 -20.01 -7.17
N GLN A 76 11.44 -19.77 -7.64
CA GLN A 76 10.91 -20.46 -8.83
C GLN A 76 11.36 -19.86 -10.16
N HIS A 77 11.95 -18.67 -10.19
CA HIS A 77 12.20 -17.96 -11.43
C HIS A 77 13.69 -17.83 -11.74
N SER A 78 14.15 -18.56 -12.74
CA SER A 78 15.54 -18.51 -13.23
C SER A 78 15.96 -17.15 -13.82
N MET A 79 14.98 -16.30 -14.14
CA MET A 79 15.22 -14.96 -14.67
C MET A 79 15.42 -13.90 -13.57
N CYS A 80 15.11 -14.21 -12.30
CA CYS A 80 15.30 -13.29 -11.20
C CYS A 80 16.73 -13.38 -10.68
N ASN A 81 17.60 -12.49 -11.11
CA ASN A 81 19.00 -12.42 -10.68
C ASN A 81 19.49 -10.97 -10.59
N GLU A 82 20.68 -10.75 -10.00
CA GLU A 82 21.26 -9.42 -9.82
C GLU A 82 21.58 -8.70 -11.15
N ASP A 83 21.96 -9.46 -12.19
CA ASP A 83 22.29 -8.87 -13.49
C ASP A 83 21.07 -8.19 -14.10
N TYR A 84 19.91 -8.86 -14.07
CA TYR A 84 18.64 -8.26 -14.52
C TYR A 84 18.22 -7.08 -13.65
N SER A 85 18.43 -7.13 -12.35
CA SER A 85 18.11 -6.01 -11.45
C SER A 85 18.94 -4.78 -11.79
N ASN A 86 20.24 -4.94 -12.03
CA ASN A 86 21.14 -3.87 -12.45
C ASN A 86 20.75 -3.31 -13.82
N GLU A 87 20.36 -4.18 -14.75
CA GLU A 87 19.93 -3.79 -16.08
C GLU A 87 18.61 -3.01 -16.07
N PHE A 88 17.63 -3.42 -15.23
CA PHE A 88 16.39 -2.67 -15.04
C PHE A 88 16.64 -1.27 -14.50
N THR A 89 17.50 -1.16 -13.49
CA THR A 89 17.91 0.14 -12.93
C THR A 89 18.58 1.03 -13.99
N ASN A 90 19.47 0.48 -14.80
CA ASN A 90 20.11 1.20 -15.88
C ASN A 90 19.10 1.67 -16.95
N ILE A 91 18.18 0.80 -17.35
CA ILE A 91 17.09 1.14 -18.29
C ILE A 91 16.22 2.24 -17.69
N ARG A 92 15.74 2.08 -16.45
CA ARG A 92 14.91 3.09 -15.75
C ARG A 92 15.59 4.46 -15.74
N ASN A 93 16.87 4.52 -15.36
CA ASN A 93 17.62 5.77 -15.29
C ASN A 93 17.77 6.46 -16.67
N LYS A 94 17.92 5.68 -17.74
CA LYS A 94 17.92 6.22 -19.10
C LYS A 94 16.53 6.69 -19.54
N VAL A 95 15.48 5.93 -19.22
CA VAL A 95 14.09 6.29 -19.53
C VAL A 95 13.70 7.59 -18.80
N ALA A 96 14.15 7.80 -17.56
CA ALA A 96 13.94 9.04 -16.82
C ALA A 96 14.58 10.27 -17.50
N LYS A 97 15.70 10.07 -18.21
CA LYS A 97 16.44 11.11 -18.93
C LYS A 97 16.15 11.12 -20.43
N TYR A 98 15.00 10.61 -20.86
CA TYR A 98 14.64 10.44 -22.27
C TYR A 98 14.92 11.68 -23.14
N GLU A 99 14.60 12.87 -22.66
CA GLU A 99 14.79 14.13 -23.42
C GLU A 99 16.26 14.46 -23.70
N GLN A 100 17.20 13.85 -22.96
CA GLN A 100 18.64 14.05 -23.12
C GLN A 100 19.27 12.99 -24.06
N LEU A 101 18.49 11.97 -24.47
CA LEU A 101 18.98 10.86 -25.26
C LEU A 101 19.05 11.22 -26.75
N THR A 102 20.09 10.74 -27.43
CA THR A 102 20.15 10.75 -28.89
C THR A 102 19.23 9.71 -29.49
N TYR A 103 18.80 9.91 -30.73
CA TYR A 103 17.95 8.93 -31.45
C TYR A 103 18.58 7.52 -31.46
N LYS A 104 19.89 7.41 -31.61
CA LYS A 104 20.61 6.12 -31.60
C LYS A 104 20.52 5.44 -30.22
N GLU A 105 20.63 6.20 -29.15
CA GLU A 105 20.47 5.66 -27.78
C GLU A 105 19.05 5.19 -27.53
N ILE A 106 18.05 5.94 -27.96
CA ILE A 106 16.65 5.55 -27.87
C ILE A 106 16.41 4.20 -28.56
N ILE A 107 16.89 4.02 -29.80
CA ILE A 107 16.74 2.74 -30.53
C ILE A 107 17.45 1.60 -29.81
N ASN A 108 18.64 1.82 -29.28
CA ASN A 108 19.34 0.79 -28.52
C ASN A 108 18.57 0.39 -27.24
N ILE A 109 18.08 1.36 -26.48
CA ILE A 109 17.28 1.10 -25.27
C ILE A 109 15.97 0.35 -25.60
N GLN A 110 15.28 0.74 -26.68
CA GLN A 110 14.08 0.01 -27.15
C GLN A 110 14.40 -1.44 -27.46
N LYS A 111 15.55 -1.70 -28.08
CA LYS A 111 15.99 -3.07 -28.38
C LYS A 111 16.28 -3.86 -27.11
N ASP A 112 16.98 -3.26 -26.14
CA ASP A 112 17.28 -3.89 -24.85
C ASP A 112 15.99 -4.20 -24.08
N ILE A 113 15.07 -3.23 -23.99
CA ILE A 113 13.73 -3.41 -23.38
C ILE A 113 12.99 -4.57 -24.06
N SER A 114 12.97 -4.63 -25.40
CA SER A 114 12.26 -5.67 -26.14
C SER A 114 12.85 -7.05 -25.92
N LEU A 115 14.19 -7.17 -25.90
CA LEU A 115 14.89 -8.43 -25.72
C LEU A 115 14.61 -9.05 -24.33
N ILE A 116 14.68 -8.23 -23.28
CA ILE A 116 14.39 -8.67 -21.92
C ILE A 116 12.89 -8.97 -21.79
N SER A 117 12.04 -8.11 -22.34
CA SER A 117 10.58 -8.25 -22.29
C SER A 117 10.10 -9.60 -22.88
N GLU A 118 10.73 -10.10 -23.94
CA GLU A 118 10.33 -11.35 -24.58
C GLU A 118 10.36 -12.56 -23.63
N GLN A 119 11.36 -12.62 -22.75
CA GLN A 119 11.51 -13.71 -21.78
C GLN A 119 10.39 -13.67 -20.75
N TYR A 120 10.13 -12.47 -20.17
CA TYR A 120 9.06 -12.28 -19.19
C TYR A 120 7.66 -12.42 -19.81
N GLN A 121 7.49 -12.01 -21.07
CA GLN A 121 6.24 -12.21 -21.81
C GLN A 121 5.87 -13.69 -21.91
N ASN A 122 6.82 -14.57 -22.25
CA ASN A 122 6.58 -16.00 -22.31
C ASN A 122 6.26 -16.58 -20.92
N TYR A 123 6.95 -16.11 -19.87
CA TYR A 123 6.61 -16.47 -18.49
C TYR A 123 5.17 -16.10 -18.15
N PHE A 124 4.75 -14.86 -18.37
CA PHE A 124 3.38 -14.42 -18.04
C PHE A 124 2.31 -15.10 -18.87
N ILE A 125 2.56 -15.39 -20.16
CA ILE A 125 1.60 -16.14 -20.98
C ILE A 125 1.36 -17.53 -20.37
N ASN A 126 2.41 -18.27 -20.10
CA ASN A 126 2.31 -19.61 -19.50
C ASN A 126 1.62 -19.55 -18.14
N TRP A 127 1.98 -18.57 -17.31
CA TRP A 127 1.39 -18.39 -15.99
C TRP A 127 -0.12 -18.08 -16.05
N LEU A 128 -0.56 -17.25 -17.01
CA LEU A 128 -1.97 -16.97 -17.25
C LEU A 128 -2.72 -18.20 -17.80
N GLU A 129 -2.10 -18.97 -18.70
CA GLU A 129 -2.67 -20.19 -19.27
C GLU A 129 -2.79 -21.30 -18.24
N ASP A 130 -1.74 -21.59 -17.49
CA ASP A 130 -1.69 -22.64 -16.47
C ASP A 130 -2.74 -22.40 -15.35
N ASN A 131 -3.01 -21.16 -15.02
CA ASN A 131 -4.01 -20.77 -14.02
C ASN A 131 -5.40 -20.51 -14.61
N ASP A 132 -5.56 -20.48 -15.95
CA ASP A 132 -6.82 -20.18 -16.66
C ASP A 132 -7.49 -18.89 -16.12
N ILE A 133 -6.74 -17.77 -16.15
CA ILE A 133 -7.12 -16.51 -15.52
C ILE A 133 -8.20 -15.78 -16.31
N ASP A 134 -9.26 -15.34 -15.65
CA ASP A 134 -10.30 -14.48 -16.23
C ASP A 134 -9.93 -12.99 -16.12
N CYS A 135 -9.42 -12.53 -14.95
CA CYS A 135 -9.03 -11.15 -14.74
C CYS A 135 -7.67 -11.04 -14.05
N LEU A 136 -6.77 -10.24 -14.63
CA LEU A 136 -5.46 -9.94 -14.07
C LEU A 136 -5.44 -8.51 -13.52
N PHE A 137 -5.16 -8.34 -12.23
CA PHE A 137 -4.91 -7.05 -11.62
C PHE A 137 -3.41 -6.74 -11.61
N CYS A 138 -3.02 -5.62 -12.19
CA CYS A 138 -1.66 -5.10 -12.23
C CYS A 138 -1.57 -3.85 -11.34
N LEU A 139 -0.99 -3.98 -10.13
CA LEU A 139 -0.94 -2.89 -9.16
C LEU A 139 0.33 -2.06 -9.36
N ASN A 140 0.19 -0.76 -9.62
CA ASN A 140 1.29 0.17 -9.89
C ASN A 140 2.27 -0.34 -10.96
N MET A 141 1.76 -1.01 -11.99
CA MET A 141 2.62 -1.58 -13.04
C MET A 141 2.86 -0.61 -14.20
N THR A 142 2.15 0.52 -14.27
CA THR A 142 2.46 1.61 -15.22
C THR A 142 3.71 2.36 -14.76
N LEU A 143 3.81 2.69 -13.47
CA LEU A 143 5.00 3.24 -12.84
C LEU A 143 5.88 2.10 -12.31
N SER A 144 6.63 1.42 -13.17
CA SER A 144 7.43 0.25 -12.78
C SER A 144 8.93 0.53 -12.84
N ASP A 145 9.66 0.04 -11.84
CA ASP A 145 11.12 -0.03 -11.87
C ASP A 145 11.64 -0.88 -13.02
N ALA A 146 10.86 -1.87 -13.43
CA ALA A 146 11.21 -2.85 -14.45
C ALA A 146 10.41 -2.60 -15.74
N VAL A 147 10.75 -1.54 -16.48
CA VAL A 147 10.11 -1.20 -17.77
C VAL A 147 9.96 -2.39 -18.71
N PRO A 148 10.97 -3.29 -18.89
CA PRO A 148 10.80 -4.49 -19.72
C PRO A 148 9.74 -5.45 -19.22
N VAL A 149 9.53 -5.55 -17.91
CA VAL A 149 8.49 -6.41 -17.30
C VAL A 149 7.11 -5.81 -17.56
N THR A 150 6.95 -4.50 -17.42
CA THR A 150 5.69 -3.82 -17.77
C THR A 150 5.33 -4.06 -19.24
N LEU A 151 6.27 -3.91 -20.16
CA LEU A 151 6.06 -4.22 -21.58
C LEU A 151 5.67 -5.70 -21.77
N ALA A 152 6.31 -6.60 -21.05
CA ALA A 152 6.00 -8.03 -21.10
C ALA A 152 4.56 -8.34 -20.68
N ILE A 153 4.08 -7.67 -19.62
CA ILE A 153 2.68 -7.82 -19.17
C ILE A 153 1.71 -7.34 -20.23
N HIS A 154 1.92 -6.16 -20.84
CA HIS A 154 1.09 -5.68 -21.94
C HIS A 154 1.04 -6.67 -23.12
N ASN A 155 2.21 -7.18 -23.51
CA ASN A 155 2.32 -8.13 -24.62
C ASN A 155 1.70 -9.48 -24.29
N ALA A 156 1.86 -9.98 -23.06
CA ALA A 156 1.24 -11.22 -22.61
C ALA A 156 -0.29 -11.07 -22.55
N ALA A 157 -0.79 -9.99 -21.97
CA ALA A 157 -2.22 -9.66 -21.94
C ALA A 157 -2.82 -9.65 -23.35
N LYS A 158 -2.17 -8.96 -24.30
CA LYS A 158 -2.57 -8.93 -25.68
C LYS A 158 -2.70 -10.35 -26.26
N LYS A 159 -1.63 -11.16 -26.19
CA LYS A 159 -1.62 -12.52 -26.76
C LYS A 159 -2.65 -13.45 -26.10
N TYR A 160 -2.91 -13.28 -24.82
CA TYR A 160 -3.81 -14.11 -24.05
C TYR A 160 -5.27 -13.76 -24.27
N TRP A 161 -5.66 -12.47 -24.24
CA TRP A 161 -7.05 -12.04 -24.33
C TRP A 161 -7.54 -11.77 -25.75
N GLU A 162 -6.67 -11.46 -26.73
CA GLU A 162 -7.12 -11.36 -28.15
C GLU A 162 -7.79 -12.64 -28.69
N LYS A 163 -7.53 -13.78 -28.06
CA LYS A 163 -8.11 -15.08 -28.42
C LYS A 163 -9.29 -15.48 -27.54
N ARG A 164 -9.64 -14.66 -26.56
CA ARG A 164 -10.69 -14.94 -25.57
C ARG A 164 -11.81 -13.93 -25.67
N ASN A 165 -13.03 -14.36 -25.38
CA ASN A 165 -14.23 -13.53 -25.45
C ASN A 165 -14.62 -12.96 -24.09
N HIS A 166 -13.79 -13.14 -23.05
CA HIS A 166 -14.11 -12.77 -21.69
C HIS A 166 -12.85 -12.47 -20.88
N GLY A 167 -13.03 -11.66 -19.85
CA GLY A 167 -11.96 -11.29 -18.94
C GLY A 167 -11.03 -10.21 -19.51
N GLY A 168 -9.98 -9.88 -18.79
CA GLY A 168 -9.04 -8.86 -19.19
C GLY A 168 -8.01 -8.51 -18.14
N VAL A 169 -7.19 -7.52 -18.48
CA VAL A 169 -6.19 -6.93 -17.60
C VAL A 169 -6.67 -5.59 -17.05
N ILE A 170 -6.51 -5.41 -15.75
CA ILE A 170 -6.89 -4.21 -15.03
C ILE A 170 -5.59 -3.59 -14.48
N PHE A 171 -5.17 -2.45 -15.03
CA PHE A 171 -4.10 -1.64 -14.46
C PHE A 171 -4.73 -0.76 -13.38
N TRP A 172 -4.28 -0.94 -12.15
CA TRP A 172 -4.78 -0.20 -11.00
C TRP A 172 -3.65 0.58 -10.35
N GLU A 173 -3.70 1.90 -10.51
CA GLU A 173 -2.60 2.78 -10.16
C GLU A 173 -2.94 3.65 -8.95
N HIS A 174 -1.99 3.74 -8.04
CA HIS A 174 -2.01 4.63 -6.89
C HIS A 174 -0.96 5.74 -7.02
N ASP A 175 0.02 5.51 -7.89
CA ASP A 175 1.08 6.45 -8.23
C ASP A 175 1.31 6.45 -9.73
N LEU A 176 1.57 7.62 -10.31
CA LEU A 176 1.85 7.83 -11.72
C LEU A 176 3.14 8.65 -11.91
N PHE A 177 3.58 8.82 -13.14
CA PHE A 177 4.84 9.45 -13.47
C PHE A 177 4.97 10.89 -12.96
N GLY A 178 3.93 11.71 -13.08
CA GLY A 178 3.93 13.11 -12.67
C GLY A 178 3.82 13.27 -11.16
N SER A 179 2.89 12.56 -10.55
CA SER A 179 2.62 12.62 -9.11
C SER A 179 3.73 11.99 -8.26
N TYR A 180 4.39 10.95 -8.77
CA TYR A 180 5.49 10.27 -8.07
C TYR A 180 6.84 10.99 -8.25
N ALA A 181 6.99 12.14 -7.61
CA ALA A 181 8.16 13.01 -7.73
C ALA A 181 9.29 12.60 -6.76
N ILE A 182 9.81 11.38 -6.85
CA ILE A 182 10.99 10.95 -6.09
C ILE A 182 12.27 11.33 -6.83
N TYR A 183 13.22 11.89 -6.08
CA TYR A 183 14.54 12.30 -6.56
C TYR A 183 15.62 11.50 -5.84
N GLU A 184 16.61 11.06 -6.62
CA GLU A 184 17.86 10.52 -6.11
C GLU A 184 18.99 11.38 -6.67
N ASN A 185 19.89 11.87 -5.81
CA ASN A 185 20.96 12.79 -6.20
C ASN A 185 20.47 14.04 -6.99
N ALA A 186 19.33 14.60 -6.60
CA ALA A 186 18.65 15.70 -7.26
C ALA A 186 18.11 15.40 -8.68
N GLU A 187 18.10 14.15 -9.10
CA GLU A 187 17.52 13.70 -10.39
C GLU A 187 16.25 12.87 -10.13
N ARG A 188 15.23 13.04 -10.98
CA ARG A 188 14.01 12.20 -10.91
C ARG A 188 14.35 10.76 -11.29
N LEU A 189 13.76 9.82 -10.54
CA LEU A 189 13.86 8.38 -10.85
C LEU A 189 13.02 7.96 -12.06
N TYR A 190 11.97 8.73 -12.38
CA TYR A 190 11.04 8.47 -13.48
C TYR A 190 10.85 9.74 -14.32
N PRO A 191 10.48 9.64 -15.61
CA PRO A 191 10.12 10.80 -16.39
C PRO A 191 8.89 11.50 -15.78
N ALA A 192 8.73 12.79 -16.00
CA ALA A 192 7.54 13.51 -15.53
C ALA A 192 6.26 13.14 -16.30
N ILE A 193 6.43 12.75 -17.56
CA ILE A 193 5.37 12.34 -18.48
C ILE A 193 5.84 11.07 -19.20
N PRO A 194 4.96 10.11 -19.51
CA PRO A 194 5.29 8.94 -20.31
C PRO A 194 5.91 9.33 -21.66
N ASN A 195 6.86 8.54 -22.11
CA ASN A 195 7.51 8.70 -23.39
C ASN A 195 7.44 7.38 -24.19
N ILE A 196 8.03 7.33 -25.37
CA ILE A 196 7.95 6.13 -26.25
C ILE A 196 8.63 4.87 -25.66
N LEU A 197 9.41 5.02 -24.59
CA LEU A 197 10.04 3.91 -23.87
C LEU A 197 9.20 3.43 -22.67
N THR A 198 8.15 4.16 -22.30
CA THR A 198 7.30 3.84 -21.14
C THR A 198 6.01 3.16 -21.59
N PRO A 199 5.82 1.85 -21.34
CA PRO A 199 4.55 1.18 -21.62
C PRO A 199 3.45 1.76 -20.71
N ILE A 200 2.32 2.13 -21.33
CA ILE A 200 1.11 2.60 -20.63
C ILE A 200 -0.13 1.87 -21.15
N PRO A 201 -1.20 1.78 -20.38
CA PRO A 201 -2.44 1.13 -20.80
C PRO A 201 -2.99 1.75 -22.09
N GLN A 202 -3.35 0.89 -23.05
CA GLN A 202 -3.89 1.28 -24.35
C GLN A 202 -5.33 0.83 -24.49
N LYS A 203 -6.13 1.61 -25.22
CA LYS A 203 -7.54 1.29 -25.51
C LYS A 203 -7.64 0.02 -26.35
N ASN A 204 -8.37 -0.96 -25.85
CA ASN A 204 -8.73 -2.21 -26.51
C ASN A 204 -9.89 -2.87 -25.76
N THR A 205 -10.33 -4.06 -26.19
CA THR A 205 -11.51 -4.75 -25.63
C THR A 205 -11.24 -5.49 -24.32
N TYR A 206 -10.00 -5.62 -23.87
CA TYR A 206 -9.61 -6.40 -22.68
C TYR A 206 -8.81 -5.60 -21.66
N THR A 207 -8.57 -4.31 -21.85
CA THR A 207 -7.81 -3.47 -20.89
C THR A 207 -8.72 -2.48 -20.20
N LYS A 208 -8.63 -2.44 -18.87
CA LYS A 208 -9.19 -1.38 -18.03
C LYS A 208 -8.07 -0.66 -17.29
N TRP A 209 -8.29 0.61 -16.99
CA TRP A 209 -7.37 1.44 -16.24
C TRP A 209 -8.11 2.10 -15.09
N ILE A 210 -7.67 1.83 -13.87
CA ILE A 210 -8.28 2.33 -12.64
C ILE A 210 -7.25 3.18 -11.90
N VAL A 211 -7.69 4.30 -11.36
CA VAL A 211 -6.90 5.19 -10.49
C VAL A 211 -7.64 5.46 -9.19
N ALA A 212 -6.87 5.72 -8.13
CA ALA A 212 -7.44 5.87 -6.79
C ALA A 212 -8.05 7.26 -6.50
N SER A 213 -7.79 8.28 -7.36
CA SER A 213 -8.22 9.66 -7.14
C SER A 213 -8.47 10.43 -8.42
N GLU A 214 -9.23 11.53 -8.32
CA GLU A 214 -9.46 12.46 -9.43
C GLU A 214 -8.14 13.12 -9.90
N ALA A 215 -7.23 13.43 -8.97
CA ALA A 215 -5.94 14.03 -9.32
C ALA A 215 -5.12 13.10 -10.21
N LEU A 216 -5.15 11.77 -9.97
CA LEU A 216 -4.51 10.79 -10.84
C LEU A 216 -5.23 10.66 -12.19
N ALA A 217 -6.56 10.74 -12.20
CA ALA A 217 -7.31 10.71 -13.46
C ALA A 217 -7.01 11.95 -14.32
N ASP A 218 -6.87 13.11 -13.70
CA ASP A 218 -6.47 14.34 -14.39
C ASP A 218 -5.07 14.20 -15.01
N GLU A 219 -4.12 13.62 -14.28
CA GLU A 219 -2.77 13.33 -14.80
C GLU A 219 -2.84 12.37 -16.00
N CYS A 220 -3.69 11.32 -15.95
CA CYS A 220 -3.85 10.37 -17.04
C CYS A 220 -4.32 11.00 -18.36
N ARG A 221 -5.04 12.13 -18.31
CA ARG A 221 -5.53 12.81 -19.52
C ARG A 221 -4.42 13.36 -20.41
N ASP A 222 -3.25 13.61 -19.82
CA ASP A 222 -2.08 14.12 -20.55
C ASP A 222 -1.22 12.97 -21.13
N TYR A 223 -1.59 11.70 -20.87
CA TYR A 223 -0.84 10.55 -21.35
C TYR A 223 -1.20 10.19 -22.80
N PRO A 224 -0.24 9.68 -23.59
CA PRO A 224 -0.45 9.36 -25.01
C PRO A 224 -1.25 8.05 -25.21
N THR A 225 -2.50 8.04 -24.76
CA THR A 225 -3.44 6.93 -24.89
C THR A 225 -4.87 7.45 -25.08
N GLU A 226 -5.70 6.66 -25.77
CA GLU A 226 -7.15 6.92 -25.88
C GLU A 226 -7.95 6.24 -24.73
N LEU A 227 -7.29 5.43 -23.91
CA LEU A 227 -7.93 4.77 -22.78
C LEU A 227 -8.14 5.79 -21.66
N ILE A 228 -9.37 5.91 -21.19
CA ILE A 228 -9.73 6.80 -20.10
C ILE A 228 -9.58 6.01 -18.79
N ALA A 229 -8.86 6.58 -17.83
CA ALA A 229 -8.77 6.02 -16.49
C ALA A 229 -10.08 6.26 -15.72
N GLU A 230 -10.60 5.20 -15.09
CA GLU A 230 -11.76 5.24 -14.21
C GLU A 230 -11.33 5.50 -12.77
N VAL A 231 -11.98 6.46 -12.11
CA VAL A 231 -11.72 6.73 -10.68
C VAL A 231 -12.53 5.77 -9.84
N ILE A 232 -11.86 4.84 -9.17
CA ILE A 232 -12.49 3.98 -8.16
C ILE A 232 -11.72 4.19 -6.85
N PRO A 233 -12.30 4.89 -5.86
CA PRO A 233 -11.65 5.15 -4.58
C PRO A 233 -11.24 3.87 -3.86
N ASN A 234 -10.19 3.93 -3.08
CA ASN A 234 -9.79 2.83 -2.22
C ASN A 234 -10.92 2.47 -1.25
N ILE A 235 -10.94 1.22 -0.79
CA ILE A 235 -11.82 0.79 0.29
C ILE A 235 -11.02 0.39 1.51
N LEU A 236 -11.60 0.62 2.67
CA LEU A 236 -11.00 0.29 3.95
C LEU A 236 -11.33 -1.15 4.36
N PRO A 237 -10.55 -1.75 5.27
CA PRO A 237 -10.86 -3.08 5.77
C PRO A 237 -12.21 -3.09 6.47
N SER A 238 -12.89 -4.24 6.42
CA SER A 238 -14.10 -4.46 7.21
C SER A 238 -13.77 -4.33 8.69
N ILE A 239 -14.62 -3.60 9.44
CA ILE A 239 -14.46 -3.48 10.89
C ILE A 239 -14.75 -4.86 11.48
N ASP A 240 -13.81 -5.39 12.25
CA ASP A 240 -14.05 -6.58 13.07
C ASP A 240 -14.74 -6.16 14.38
N GLU A 241 -16.01 -6.56 14.52
CA GLU A 241 -16.82 -6.27 15.69
C GLU A 241 -16.50 -7.19 16.89
N SER A 242 -15.61 -8.19 16.72
CA SER A 242 -15.24 -9.12 17.81
C SER A 242 -14.53 -8.43 18.98
N GLY A 243 -13.95 -7.24 18.72
CA GLY A 243 -13.28 -6.43 19.72
C GLY A 243 -12.01 -7.07 20.29
N PHE A 244 -11.55 -6.50 21.41
CA PHE A 244 -10.35 -6.98 22.10
C PHE A 244 -10.57 -8.38 22.69
N ASN A 245 -9.67 -9.33 22.37
CA ASN A 245 -9.80 -10.73 22.73
C ASN A 245 -8.50 -11.35 23.26
N LYS A 246 -8.48 -12.68 23.45
CA LYS A 246 -7.33 -13.42 23.99
C LYS A 246 -6.07 -13.30 23.15
N ILE A 247 -6.18 -13.27 21.81
CA ILE A 247 -5.04 -13.13 20.89
C ILE A 247 -4.31 -11.82 21.16
N HIS A 248 -5.05 -10.74 21.32
CA HIS A 248 -4.54 -9.41 21.62
C HIS A 248 -3.80 -9.39 22.97
N SER A 249 -4.38 -10.02 24.00
CA SER A 249 -3.73 -10.13 25.32
C SER A 249 -2.43 -10.94 25.27
N GLU A 250 -2.42 -12.05 24.51
CA GLU A 250 -1.21 -12.87 24.32
C GLU A 250 -0.12 -12.09 23.57
N PHE A 251 -0.51 -11.29 22.57
CA PHE A 251 0.43 -10.41 21.84
C PHE A 251 1.04 -9.35 22.76
N LEU A 252 0.24 -8.67 23.60
CA LEU A 252 0.74 -7.70 24.56
C LEU A 252 1.74 -8.32 25.54
N ASN A 253 1.39 -9.49 26.07
CA ASN A 253 2.29 -10.24 26.96
C ASN A 253 3.61 -10.66 26.28
N GLN A 254 3.52 -11.08 25.01
CA GLN A 254 4.69 -11.44 24.19
C GLN A 254 5.70 -10.29 24.05
N HIS A 255 5.21 -9.07 24.02
CA HIS A 255 6.03 -7.85 23.90
C HIS A 255 6.30 -7.17 25.27
N ASN A 256 6.01 -7.85 26.39
CA ASN A 256 6.18 -7.31 27.75
C ASN A 256 5.43 -5.99 27.96
N ILE A 257 4.29 -5.80 27.30
CA ILE A 257 3.45 -4.62 27.45
C ILE A 257 2.54 -4.83 28.65
N ALA A 258 2.63 -3.95 29.64
CA ALA A 258 1.83 -4.05 30.84
C ALA A 258 0.33 -3.87 30.53
N ALA A 259 -0.52 -4.62 31.25
CA ALA A 259 -1.96 -4.47 31.12
C ALA A 259 -2.37 -3.03 31.44
N GLY A 260 -3.09 -2.39 30.53
CA GLY A 260 -3.52 -1.00 30.66
C GLY A 260 -2.55 0.05 30.13
N SER A 261 -1.35 -0.34 29.62
CA SER A 261 -0.50 0.60 28.89
C SER A 261 -1.20 1.11 27.66
N THR A 262 -1.21 2.42 27.46
CA THR A 262 -1.71 3.05 26.22
C THR A 262 -0.83 2.66 25.03
N ILE A 263 -1.46 2.32 23.90
CA ILE A 263 -0.75 1.92 22.68
C ILE A 263 -0.87 3.01 21.62
N ILE A 264 0.28 3.52 21.21
CA ILE A 264 0.40 4.43 20.06
C ILE A 264 0.87 3.59 18.87
N ILE A 265 0.31 3.83 17.69
CA ILE A 265 0.74 3.12 16.47
C ILE A 265 1.19 4.08 15.38
N ALA A 266 2.25 3.71 14.68
CA ALA A 266 2.70 4.35 13.43
C ALA A 266 2.52 3.35 12.28
N PRO A 267 1.35 3.36 11.58
CA PRO A 267 0.98 2.35 10.60
C PRO A 267 1.60 2.63 9.22
N VAL A 268 2.92 2.76 9.18
CA VAL A 268 3.68 3.09 7.97
C VAL A 268 4.90 2.20 7.80
N ARG A 269 5.39 2.13 6.58
CA ARG A 269 6.63 1.44 6.21
C ARG A 269 7.84 2.14 6.83
N VAL A 270 8.91 1.39 7.12
CA VAL A 270 10.22 1.98 7.50
C VAL A 270 10.90 2.48 6.23
N PHE A 271 10.47 3.63 5.80
CA PHE A 271 10.98 4.30 4.60
C PHE A 271 11.07 5.81 4.86
N ARG A 272 12.18 6.41 4.45
CA ARG A 272 12.58 7.78 4.83
C ARG A 272 11.48 8.84 4.67
N VAL A 273 10.70 8.76 3.59
CA VAL A 273 9.62 9.73 3.31
C VAL A 273 8.40 9.62 4.24
N LYS A 274 8.34 8.56 5.05
CA LYS A 274 7.25 8.35 6.02
C LYS A 274 7.45 9.08 7.35
N GLY A 275 8.63 9.67 7.59
CA GLY A 275 8.89 10.58 8.71
C GLY A 275 8.73 9.96 10.08
N LEU A 276 9.17 8.71 10.27
CA LEU A 276 9.09 8.02 11.56
C LEU A 276 9.91 8.71 12.66
N GLU A 277 10.97 9.45 12.30
CA GLU A 277 11.72 10.31 13.22
C GLU A 277 10.82 11.32 13.92
N ILE A 278 9.85 11.92 13.19
CA ILE A 278 8.87 12.86 13.75
C ILE A 278 7.94 12.13 14.74
N SER A 279 7.48 10.93 14.37
CA SER A 279 6.67 10.10 15.28
C SER A 279 7.41 9.75 16.56
N ILE A 280 8.72 9.45 16.50
CA ILE A 280 9.57 9.15 17.65
C ILE A 280 9.72 10.40 18.55
N ASP A 281 9.92 11.58 17.98
CA ASP A 281 10.06 12.83 18.75
C ASP A 281 8.75 13.22 19.47
N ILE A 282 7.60 13.05 18.80
CA ILE A 282 6.27 13.22 19.41
C ILE A 282 6.09 12.22 20.55
N PHE A 283 6.43 10.94 20.32
CA PHE A 283 6.30 9.90 21.32
C PHE A 283 7.21 10.14 22.53
N ASN A 284 8.45 10.57 22.34
CA ASN A 284 9.36 10.96 23.41
C ASN A 284 8.77 12.09 24.26
N SER A 285 8.21 13.12 23.61
CA SER A 285 7.54 14.21 24.31
C SER A 285 6.31 13.73 25.09
N LEU A 286 5.52 12.83 24.50
CA LEU A 286 4.36 12.20 25.14
C LEU A 286 4.78 11.36 26.36
N LEU A 287 5.83 10.56 26.24
CA LEU A 287 6.38 9.76 27.35
C LEU A 287 6.78 10.64 28.54
N ASN A 288 7.38 11.80 28.27
CA ASN A 288 7.75 12.75 29.34
C ASN A 288 6.50 13.30 30.04
N ILE A 289 5.40 13.59 29.31
CA ILE A 289 4.13 14.00 29.93
C ILE A 289 3.57 12.91 30.84
N TYR A 290 3.65 11.63 30.44
CA TYR A 290 3.21 10.51 31.27
C TYR A 290 4.07 10.37 32.54
N LYS A 291 5.40 10.53 32.44
CA LYS A 291 6.33 10.51 33.57
C LYS A 291 6.06 11.67 34.56
N GLU A 292 5.83 12.89 34.03
CA GLU A 292 5.52 14.07 34.85
C GLU A 292 4.21 13.89 35.64
N LYS A 293 3.29 13.09 35.13
CA LYS A 293 1.97 12.81 35.76
C LYS A 293 1.92 11.49 36.52
N ASP A 294 3.04 10.77 36.64
CA ASP A 294 3.15 9.46 37.32
C ASP A 294 2.13 8.44 36.77
N LEU A 295 1.96 8.41 35.44
CA LEU A 295 1.06 7.51 34.75
C LEU A 295 1.79 6.28 34.19
N LEU A 296 1.05 5.18 33.96
CA LEU A 296 1.58 3.99 33.30
C LEU A 296 2.05 4.36 31.89
N LEU A 297 3.34 4.07 31.59
CA LEU A 297 3.98 4.52 30.36
C LEU A 297 3.36 3.90 29.11
N PRO A 298 3.14 4.70 28.05
CA PRO A 298 2.65 4.22 26.77
C PRO A 298 3.73 3.44 26.01
N LYS A 299 3.33 2.70 24.98
CA LYS A 299 4.22 2.04 24.02
C LYS A 299 3.91 2.49 22.59
N LEU A 300 4.96 2.67 21.78
CA LEU A 300 4.83 2.94 20.35
C LEU A 300 5.11 1.66 19.55
N LEU A 301 4.18 1.28 18.68
CA LEU A 301 4.34 0.17 17.73
C LEU A 301 4.57 0.74 16.32
N ILE A 302 5.67 0.37 15.69
CA ILE A 302 6.03 0.76 14.32
C ILE A 302 5.89 -0.46 13.42
N PHE A 303 5.13 -0.32 12.31
CA PHE A 303 4.66 -1.44 11.50
C PHE A 303 5.69 -1.96 10.50
N GLY A 304 6.54 -1.09 9.95
CA GLY A 304 7.33 -1.38 8.76
C GLY A 304 8.50 -2.36 8.98
N ASN A 305 8.96 -2.94 7.90
CA ASN A 305 10.12 -3.83 7.87
C ASN A 305 11.42 -3.02 7.89
N MET A 306 12.32 -3.35 8.83
CA MET A 306 13.59 -2.65 9.02
C MET A 306 14.60 -2.89 7.89
N ASN A 307 14.38 -3.90 7.04
CA ASN A 307 15.23 -4.19 5.89
C ASN A 307 14.81 -3.41 4.62
N GLU A 308 13.74 -2.63 4.67
CA GLU A 308 13.26 -1.88 3.52
C GLU A 308 14.19 -0.72 3.15
N ASP A 309 14.59 0.07 4.14
CA ASP A 309 15.60 1.13 4.04
C ASP A 309 16.57 0.96 5.22
N PRO A 310 17.62 0.12 5.08
CA PRO A 310 18.51 -0.21 6.20
C PRO A 310 19.24 1.00 6.80
N GLU A 311 19.62 1.97 5.96
CA GLU A 311 20.31 3.19 6.45
C GLU A 311 19.36 4.02 7.31
N TYR A 312 18.11 4.16 6.88
CA TYR A 312 17.10 4.86 7.65
C TYR A 312 16.70 4.08 8.91
N ALA A 313 16.61 2.76 8.83
CA ALA A 313 16.36 1.91 9.98
C ALA A 313 17.45 2.05 11.06
N ASP A 314 18.72 2.11 10.64
CA ASP A 314 19.84 2.31 11.57
C ASP A 314 19.83 3.73 12.17
N TYR A 315 19.50 4.75 11.39
CA TYR A 315 19.27 6.11 11.89
C TYR A 315 18.16 6.15 12.98
N LEU A 316 17.02 5.49 12.73
CA LEU A 316 15.93 5.42 13.71
C LEU A 316 16.34 4.68 15.00
N LYS A 317 17.08 3.57 14.89
CA LYS A 317 17.62 2.84 16.05
C LYS A 317 18.57 3.72 16.87
N GLU A 318 19.44 4.47 16.21
CA GLU A 318 20.34 5.40 16.88
C GLU A 318 19.57 6.50 17.63
N GLN A 319 18.55 7.09 16.99
CA GLN A 319 17.66 8.06 17.64
C GLN A 319 16.97 7.47 18.87
N VAL A 320 16.41 6.26 18.77
CA VAL A 320 15.79 5.53 19.88
C VAL A 320 16.78 5.32 21.05
N ASN A 321 18.02 4.94 20.72
CA ASN A 321 19.08 4.75 21.72
C ASN A 321 19.48 6.06 22.42
N ILE A 322 19.68 7.14 21.65
CA ILE A 322 20.03 8.46 22.19
C ILE A 322 18.93 8.98 23.13
N LEU A 323 17.68 8.76 22.79
CA LEU A 323 16.52 9.16 23.59
C LEU A 323 16.17 8.19 24.72
N HIS A 324 16.90 7.06 24.84
CA HIS A 324 16.65 6.01 25.84
C HIS A 324 15.23 5.41 25.77
N LEU A 325 14.73 5.14 24.56
CA LEU A 325 13.37 4.66 24.29
C LEU A 325 13.31 3.17 23.90
N ASN A 326 14.40 2.41 24.09
CA ASN A 326 14.50 1.01 23.64
C ASN A 326 13.43 0.09 24.23
N ASP A 327 12.97 0.36 25.44
CA ASP A 327 11.93 -0.42 26.10
C ASP A 327 10.52 0.06 25.75
N ASP A 328 10.38 1.25 25.16
CA ASP A 328 9.09 1.91 24.93
C ASP A 328 8.67 1.94 23.46
N ILE A 329 9.60 1.71 22.53
CA ILE A 329 9.34 1.60 21.09
C ILE A 329 9.57 0.16 20.63
N ILE A 330 8.57 -0.39 19.95
CA ILE A 330 8.58 -1.76 19.42
C ILE A 330 8.48 -1.69 17.90
N PHE A 331 9.56 -2.07 17.22
CA PHE A 331 9.53 -2.31 15.78
C PHE A 331 8.97 -3.70 15.55
N LEU A 332 7.82 -3.80 14.87
CA LEU A 332 7.14 -5.07 14.62
C LEU A 332 7.81 -5.87 13.49
N ASP A 333 8.74 -5.24 12.77
CA ASP A 333 9.53 -5.83 11.69
C ASP A 333 8.68 -6.47 10.57
N GLU A 334 7.55 -5.88 10.31
CA GLU A 334 6.51 -6.18 9.34
C GLU A 334 5.17 -6.59 9.95
N VAL A 335 4.11 -5.94 9.48
CA VAL A 335 2.73 -6.29 9.80
C VAL A 335 2.14 -7.11 8.66
N PRO A 336 1.74 -8.37 8.89
CA PRO A 336 1.21 -9.24 7.84
C PRO A 336 -0.20 -8.83 7.42
N LEU A 337 -0.62 -9.28 6.23
CA LEU A 337 -2.00 -9.10 5.76
C LEU A 337 -3.03 -9.96 6.50
N GLN A 338 -2.59 -10.99 7.21
CA GLN A 338 -3.42 -11.81 8.09
C GLN A 338 -2.70 -12.09 9.40
N THR A 339 -3.45 -12.21 10.50
CA THR A 339 -2.93 -12.62 11.79
C THR A 339 -2.56 -14.11 11.78
N TYR A 340 -1.37 -14.43 12.26
CA TYR A 340 -0.88 -15.81 12.34
C TYR A 340 0.09 -16.02 13.50
N ARG A 341 0.41 -17.28 13.81
CA ARG A 341 1.53 -17.63 14.70
C ARG A 341 2.76 -18.01 13.88
N ASN A 342 3.88 -17.37 14.19
CA ASN A 342 5.16 -17.68 13.54
C ASN A 342 5.76 -19.01 14.05
N LYS A 343 6.91 -19.42 13.48
CA LYS A 343 7.63 -20.66 13.84
C LYS A 343 8.02 -20.74 15.32
N ASN A 344 8.15 -19.59 15.99
CA ASN A 344 8.47 -19.49 17.41
C ASN A 344 7.19 -19.47 18.28
N ASN A 345 6.04 -19.78 17.72
CA ASN A 345 4.73 -19.75 18.36
C ASN A 345 4.33 -18.36 18.88
N LYS A 346 4.89 -17.28 18.30
CA LYS A 346 4.56 -15.90 18.61
C LYS A 346 3.50 -15.37 17.65
N TRP A 347 2.59 -14.56 18.16
CA TRP A 347 1.60 -13.88 17.33
C TRP A 347 2.24 -12.77 16.50
N CYS A 348 1.93 -12.77 15.21
CA CYS A 348 2.12 -11.68 14.27
C CYS A 348 0.73 -11.17 13.89
N LEU A 349 0.38 -9.99 14.38
CA LEU A 349 -0.95 -9.42 14.19
C LEU A 349 -1.02 -8.61 12.90
N ASN A 350 -2.17 -8.67 12.22
CA ASN A 350 -2.44 -7.82 11.09
C ASN A 350 -2.83 -6.39 11.54
N GLU A 351 -2.98 -5.50 10.60
CA GLU A 351 -3.34 -4.10 10.82
C GLU A 351 -4.64 -3.92 11.61
N VAL A 352 -5.66 -4.72 11.31
CA VAL A 352 -6.99 -4.65 11.97
C VAL A 352 -6.86 -5.00 13.45
N ASP A 353 -6.16 -6.07 13.80
CA ASP A 353 -5.95 -6.47 15.19
C ASP A 353 -5.15 -5.42 15.98
N LEU A 354 -4.16 -4.78 15.35
CA LEU A 354 -3.38 -3.70 15.97
C LEU A 354 -4.23 -2.44 16.22
N LEU A 355 -5.16 -2.12 15.30
CA LEU A 355 -6.11 -1.03 15.49
C LEU A 355 -7.11 -1.35 16.62
N ILE A 356 -7.58 -2.60 16.73
CA ILE A 356 -8.43 -3.04 17.85
C ILE A 356 -7.70 -2.86 19.19
N ILE A 357 -6.44 -3.26 19.28
CA ILE A 357 -5.62 -3.05 20.49
C ILE A 357 -5.49 -1.55 20.79
N CYS A 358 -5.14 -0.74 19.80
CA CYS A 358 -4.98 0.69 19.95
C CYS A 358 -6.27 1.36 20.46
N HIS A 359 -7.40 1.03 19.86
CA HIS A 359 -8.72 1.53 20.30
C HIS A 359 -9.05 1.09 21.72
N ALA A 360 -8.92 -0.21 22.03
CA ALA A 360 -9.29 -0.78 23.33
C ALA A 360 -8.45 -0.22 24.49
N LEU A 361 -7.21 0.19 24.21
CA LEU A 361 -6.28 0.76 25.18
C LEU A 361 -6.20 2.29 25.11
N SER A 362 -7.23 2.94 24.54
CA SER A 362 -7.37 4.40 24.42
C SER A 362 -6.13 5.07 23.83
N GLY A 363 -5.58 4.44 22.82
CA GLY A 363 -4.36 4.89 22.15
C GLY A 363 -4.60 5.93 21.04
N ALA A 364 -3.59 6.09 20.20
CA ALA A 364 -3.61 7.05 19.09
C ALA A 364 -2.80 6.56 17.88
N VAL A 365 -3.06 7.16 16.73
CA VAL A 365 -2.30 6.96 15.50
C VAL A 365 -1.40 8.16 15.24
N LEU A 366 -0.13 7.92 14.91
CA LEU A 366 0.80 8.90 14.37
C LEU A 366 1.00 8.65 12.88
N PHE A 367 0.69 9.65 12.07
CA PHE A 367 0.88 9.62 10.63
C PHE A 367 1.64 10.87 10.20
N THR A 368 2.96 10.76 10.06
CA THR A 368 3.88 11.90 10.03
C THR A 368 4.75 11.95 8.77
N PRO A 369 4.21 11.87 7.53
CA PRO A 369 5.03 12.00 6.33
C PRO A 369 5.83 13.30 6.35
N ASN A 370 7.13 13.22 6.02
CA ASN A 370 8.04 14.37 6.02
C ASN A 370 8.18 15.02 4.63
N VAL A 371 7.57 14.44 3.60
CA VAL A 371 7.55 14.95 2.23
C VAL A 371 6.11 15.17 1.78
N LYS A 372 5.78 16.40 1.39
CA LYS A 372 4.39 16.80 1.09
C LYS A 372 3.74 16.07 -0.09
N ASN A 373 4.52 15.67 -1.09
CA ASN A 373 3.98 15.15 -2.36
C ASN A 373 4.16 13.64 -2.53
N VAL A 374 4.41 12.89 -1.46
CA VAL A 374 4.67 11.44 -1.54
C VAL A 374 3.44 10.60 -1.23
N GLU A 375 2.52 11.13 -0.43
CA GLU A 375 1.28 10.41 -0.12
C GLU A 375 0.21 10.72 -1.17
N SER A 376 -0.18 9.69 -1.92
CA SER A 376 -1.28 9.80 -2.89
C SER A 376 -2.66 9.76 -2.23
N VAL A 377 -2.82 8.95 -1.18
CA VAL A 377 -4.05 8.82 -0.37
C VAL A 377 -3.75 8.95 1.12
N GLY A 378 -2.74 8.21 1.62
CA GLY A 378 -2.37 8.19 3.03
C GLY A 378 -3.44 7.53 3.91
N LEU A 379 -3.45 6.20 4.00
CA LEU A 379 -4.53 5.46 4.68
C LEU A 379 -4.52 5.57 6.21
N GLY A 380 -3.41 5.97 6.84
CA GLY A 380 -3.28 6.03 8.30
C GLY A 380 -4.41 6.79 9.02
N PRO A 381 -4.73 8.04 8.62
CA PRO A 381 -5.84 8.78 9.20
C PRO A 381 -7.21 8.12 8.96
N ALA A 382 -7.43 7.49 7.81
CA ALA A 382 -8.68 6.77 7.53
C ALA A 382 -8.85 5.54 8.43
N LEU A 383 -7.77 4.79 8.66
CA LEU A 383 -7.75 3.65 9.58
C LEU A 383 -8.03 4.08 11.03
N ALA A 384 -7.43 5.20 11.46
CA ALA A 384 -7.75 5.79 12.77
C ALA A 384 -9.24 6.14 12.89
N ALA A 385 -9.81 6.77 11.85
CA ALA A 385 -11.19 7.21 11.85
C ALA A 385 -12.20 6.07 11.93
N ILE A 386 -12.02 4.97 11.18
CA ILE A 386 -12.97 3.85 11.20
C ILE A 386 -13.03 3.15 12.55
N TYR A 387 -11.94 3.21 13.34
CA TYR A 387 -11.87 2.70 14.72
C TYR A 387 -12.08 3.80 15.77
N THR A 388 -12.45 5.01 15.40
CA THR A 388 -12.64 6.16 16.30
C THR A 388 -11.45 6.42 17.23
N ILE A 389 -10.26 6.33 16.67
CA ILE A 389 -8.97 6.54 17.36
C ILE A 389 -8.48 7.98 17.09
N PRO A 390 -8.01 8.73 18.11
CA PRO A 390 -7.31 10.00 17.91
C PRO A 390 -6.13 9.87 16.94
N CYS A 391 -5.94 10.84 16.05
CA CYS A 391 -4.88 10.83 15.07
C CYS A 391 -4.12 12.15 15.04
N ALA A 392 -2.78 12.07 15.04
CA ALA A 392 -1.90 13.21 14.80
C ALA A 392 -1.26 13.07 13.42
N VAL A 393 -1.34 14.13 12.60
CA VAL A 393 -0.99 14.10 11.18
C VAL A 393 -0.10 15.27 10.80
N THR A 394 1.01 14.99 10.11
CA THR A 394 1.69 16.01 9.29
C THR A 394 0.92 16.09 7.96
N GLU A 395 0.24 17.22 7.71
CA GLU A 395 -0.57 17.38 6.50
C GLU A 395 0.30 17.34 5.23
N TYR A 396 -0.15 16.60 4.23
CA TYR A 396 0.46 16.44 2.92
C TYR A 396 -0.47 16.94 1.81
N SER A 397 0.03 17.05 0.57
CA SER A 397 -0.68 17.73 -0.52
C SER A 397 -2.06 17.14 -0.82
N ALA A 398 -2.21 15.82 -0.83
CA ALA A 398 -3.47 15.15 -1.08
C ALA A 398 -4.40 15.08 0.16
N PHE A 399 -3.95 15.53 1.34
CA PHE A 399 -4.71 15.39 2.59
C PHE A 399 -6.11 16.02 2.49
N THR A 400 -6.20 17.23 1.96
CA THR A 400 -7.48 17.96 1.84
C THR A 400 -8.46 17.30 0.87
N GLU A 401 -7.99 16.64 -0.19
CA GLU A 401 -8.84 15.92 -1.14
C GLU A 401 -9.58 14.77 -0.45
N PHE A 402 -8.85 13.96 0.34
CA PHE A 402 -9.43 12.77 0.97
C PHE A 402 -10.13 13.05 2.30
N TYR A 403 -9.58 13.95 3.10
CA TYR A 403 -10.05 14.17 4.47
C TYR A 403 -10.85 15.46 4.63
N GLY A 404 -10.63 16.46 3.76
CA GLY A 404 -11.32 17.74 3.83
C GLY A 404 -10.96 18.56 5.06
N SER A 405 -11.58 19.73 5.20
CA SER A 405 -11.42 20.62 6.35
C SER A 405 -12.21 20.18 7.59
N GLU A 406 -13.13 19.22 7.42
CA GLU A 406 -14.02 18.76 8.50
C GLU A 406 -13.43 17.56 9.27
N TYR A 407 -12.28 17.02 8.80
CA TYR A 407 -11.61 15.92 9.49
C TYR A 407 -10.90 16.44 10.75
N HIS A 408 -11.36 15.99 11.91
CA HIS A 408 -10.79 16.36 13.20
C HIS A 408 -9.52 15.56 13.48
N HIS A 409 -8.38 16.23 13.52
CA HIS A 409 -7.08 15.64 13.81
C HIS A 409 -6.19 16.62 14.56
N ILE A 410 -5.11 16.11 15.13
CA ILE A 410 -4.07 16.94 15.71
C ILE A 410 -3.06 17.24 14.60
N LYS A 411 -2.95 18.51 14.26
CA LYS A 411 -1.98 18.97 13.26
C LYS A 411 -0.57 18.92 13.84
N VAL A 412 0.31 18.19 13.19
CA VAL A 412 1.72 18.07 13.59
C VAL A 412 2.52 19.16 12.89
N ASP A 413 3.25 19.93 13.69
CA ASP A 413 4.39 20.72 13.25
C ASP A 413 5.66 20.00 13.69
N PRO A 414 6.52 19.53 12.76
CA PRO A 414 7.72 18.79 13.11
C PRO A 414 8.71 19.56 13.97
N ASP A 415 8.70 20.91 13.91
CA ASP A 415 9.57 21.76 14.73
C ASP A 415 9.07 21.88 16.19
N PHE A 416 7.81 21.50 16.45
CA PHE A 416 7.18 21.60 17.77
C PHE A 416 6.52 20.28 18.21
N PRO A 417 7.26 19.16 18.32
CA PRO A 417 6.70 17.84 18.63
C PRO A 417 5.99 17.78 19.99
N ARG A 418 6.39 18.63 20.94
CA ARG A 418 5.78 18.71 22.27
C ARG A 418 4.34 19.23 22.22
N ASP A 419 4.02 20.15 21.32
CA ASP A 419 2.67 20.70 21.17
C ASP A 419 1.71 19.64 20.66
N ALA A 420 2.14 18.85 19.68
CA ALA A 420 1.39 17.70 19.18
C ALA A 420 1.21 16.63 20.28
N ALA A 421 2.25 16.33 21.03
CA ALA A 421 2.20 15.37 22.13
C ALA A 421 1.23 15.80 23.25
N GLN A 422 1.20 17.10 23.60
CA GLN A 422 0.30 17.64 24.62
C GLN A 422 -1.17 17.51 24.16
N GLN A 423 -1.48 17.92 22.94
CA GLN A 423 -2.83 17.79 22.39
C GLN A 423 -3.25 16.31 22.28
N LEU A 424 -2.32 15.44 21.87
CA LEU A 424 -2.58 14.01 21.76
C LEU A 424 -2.91 13.39 23.12
N PHE A 425 -2.14 13.74 24.15
CA PHE A 425 -2.39 13.33 25.53
C PHE A 425 -3.79 13.76 26.00
N GLU A 426 -4.16 15.01 25.76
CA GLU A 426 -5.47 15.55 26.13
C GLU A 426 -6.61 14.81 25.43
N TRP A 427 -6.48 14.59 24.11
CA TRP A 427 -7.48 13.85 23.34
C TRP A 427 -7.64 12.42 23.80
N MET A 428 -6.55 11.72 24.10
CA MET A 428 -6.58 10.35 24.63
C MET A 428 -7.24 10.29 26.02
N CYS A 429 -6.93 11.23 26.88
CA CYS A 429 -7.57 11.33 28.22
C CYS A 429 -9.07 11.58 28.11
N MET A 430 -9.50 12.54 27.27
CA MET A 430 -10.91 12.84 27.03
C MET A 430 -11.64 11.63 26.41
N HIS A 431 -10.98 10.94 25.45
CA HIS A 431 -11.53 9.75 24.83
C HIS A 431 -11.69 8.60 25.83
N ALA A 432 -10.66 8.33 26.65
CA ALA A 432 -10.72 7.33 27.73
C ALA A 432 -11.78 7.64 28.79
N ALA A 433 -11.96 8.92 29.12
CA ALA A 433 -13.02 9.37 30.04
C ALA A 433 -14.45 9.31 29.40
N GLY A 434 -14.54 9.04 28.09
CA GLY A 434 -15.83 9.00 27.39
C GLY A 434 -16.49 10.37 27.20
N GLU A 435 -15.70 11.45 27.18
CA GLU A 435 -16.21 12.81 26.99
C GLU A 435 -16.96 12.96 25.67
N ILE A 436 -18.15 13.55 25.72
CA ILE A 436 -19.09 13.64 24.59
C ILE A 436 -18.45 14.43 23.42
N GLY A 437 -17.73 15.51 23.71
CA GLY A 437 -17.13 16.38 22.68
C GLY A 437 -16.17 15.61 21.75
N ILE A 438 -15.16 14.95 22.31
CA ILE A 438 -14.19 14.19 21.53
C ILE A 438 -14.83 12.97 20.85
N LYS A 439 -15.75 12.29 21.55
CA LYS A 439 -16.47 11.16 20.97
C LYS A 439 -17.27 11.55 19.74
N MET A 440 -17.94 12.72 19.74
CA MET A 440 -18.66 13.22 18.57
C MET A 440 -17.72 13.56 17.41
N GLN A 441 -16.55 14.17 17.68
CA GLN A 441 -15.54 14.46 16.67
C GLN A 441 -15.02 13.18 16.00
N LEU A 442 -14.67 12.16 16.79
CA LEU A 442 -14.16 10.90 16.25
C LEU A 442 -15.25 10.12 15.48
N VAL A 443 -16.51 10.16 15.92
CA VAL A 443 -17.63 9.58 15.18
C VAL A 443 -17.89 10.36 13.88
N SER A 444 -17.78 11.69 13.90
CA SER A 444 -17.87 12.51 12.68
C SER A 444 -16.79 12.13 11.67
N ASN A 445 -15.53 11.94 12.10
CA ASN A 445 -14.47 11.44 11.25
C ASN A 445 -14.84 10.08 10.63
N LYS A 446 -15.35 9.16 11.43
CA LYS A 446 -15.78 7.83 10.93
C LYS A 446 -16.82 7.94 9.81
N LEU A 447 -17.85 8.75 10.00
CA LEU A 447 -18.91 8.97 9.00
C LEU A 447 -18.36 9.65 7.73
N LEU A 448 -17.51 10.65 7.90
CA LEU A 448 -16.82 11.33 6.80
C LEU A 448 -16.02 10.32 5.97
N ILE A 449 -15.19 9.51 6.62
CA ILE A 449 -14.34 8.54 5.95
C ILE A 449 -15.15 7.43 5.28
N GLN A 450 -16.23 6.96 5.87
CA GLN A 450 -17.12 6.01 5.20
C GLN A 450 -17.74 6.57 3.91
N SER A 451 -17.97 7.88 3.84
CA SER A 451 -18.46 8.54 2.62
C SER A 451 -17.37 8.73 1.56
N LYS A 452 -16.10 8.88 1.97
CA LYS A 452 -14.94 9.09 1.09
C LYS A 452 -14.34 7.79 0.53
N PHE A 453 -14.56 6.68 1.22
CA PHE A 453 -14.10 5.34 0.85
C PHE A 453 -15.30 4.38 0.66
N PRO A 454 -16.20 4.67 -0.29
CA PRO A 454 -17.43 3.91 -0.48
C PRO A 454 -17.14 2.52 -1.08
N ILE A 455 -17.89 1.51 -0.63
CA ILE A 455 -17.77 0.14 -1.14
C ILE A 455 -18.45 -0.03 -2.50
N ASN A 456 -19.53 0.71 -2.75
CA ASN A 456 -20.40 0.52 -3.91
C ASN A 456 -19.67 0.59 -5.27
N PRO A 457 -18.76 1.55 -5.54
CA PRO A 457 -18.05 1.58 -6.82
C PRO A 457 -17.28 0.29 -7.11
N TRP A 458 -16.65 -0.30 -6.09
CA TRP A 458 -15.98 -1.60 -6.23
C TRP A 458 -16.96 -2.75 -6.44
N GLN A 459 -18.09 -2.76 -5.74
CA GLN A 459 -19.12 -3.78 -5.96
C GLN A 459 -19.66 -3.71 -7.39
N ASP A 460 -19.99 -2.52 -7.88
CA ASP A 460 -20.47 -2.31 -9.23
C ASP A 460 -19.42 -2.75 -10.27
N PHE A 461 -18.16 -2.36 -10.09
CA PHE A 461 -17.06 -2.77 -10.94
C PHE A 461 -16.87 -4.30 -10.97
N ILE A 462 -16.90 -4.95 -9.80
CA ILE A 462 -16.78 -6.42 -9.69
C ILE A 462 -17.94 -7.12 -10.41
N TYR A 463 -19.17 -6.59 -10.29
CA TYR A 463 -20.33 -7.13 -11.00
C TYR A 463 -20.25 -6.92 -12.51
N GLN A 464 -19.71 -5.79 -12.97
CA GLN A 464 -19.44 -5.53 -14.38
C GLN A 464 -18.42 -6.53 -14.95
N LEU A 465 -17.34 -6.81 -14.23
CA LEU A 465 -16.37 -7.84 -14.64
C LEU A 465 -17.00 -9.23 -14.81
N ARG A 466 -18.04 -9.51 -14.03
CA ARG A 466 -18.75 -10.80 -14.06
C ARG A 466 -19.81 -10.89 -15.13
N SER A 467 -20.29 -9.77 -15.69
CA SER A 467 -21.35 -9.79 -16.71
C SER A 467 -20.87 -10.53 -17.97
N GLU A 468 -21.73 -11.36 -18.53
CA GLU A 468 -21.39 -12.20 -19.72
C GLU A 468 -21.26 -11.40 -21.03
N SER A 469 -21.63 -10.13 -21.03
CA SER A 469 -21.45 -9.22 -22.16
C SER A 469 -20.04 -8.68 -22.17
N HIS A 470 -19.17 -9.32 -22.91
CA HIS A 470 -17.73 -9.14 -22.97
C HIS A 470 -17.26 -7.94 -23.79
N GLU A 471 -17.96 -6.85 -23.73
CA GLU A 471 -17.46 -5.57 -24.21
C GLU A 471 -17.05 -4.75 -23.00
N PHE A 472 -15.74 -4.63 -22.78
CA PHE A 472 -15.18 -3.59 -21.92
C PHE A 472 -15.42 -2.19 -22.56
N ASP A 473 -16.51 -2.04 -23.32
CA ASP A 473 -16.94 -0.76 -23.86
C ASP A 473 -17.66 0.02 -22.75
N VAL A 474 -16.92 0.89 -22.14
CA VAL A 474 -17.46 1.90 -21.23
C VAL A 474 -18.31 2.86 -22.04
N ASN A 475 -19.62 2.79 -21.88
CA ASN A 475 -20.50 3.88 -22.28
C ASN A 475 -20.57 4.89 -21.12
N PRO A 476 -19.87 6.06 -21.18
CA PRO A 476 -19.82 6.99 -20.06
C PRO A 476 -21.08 7.85 -19.87
N LEU A 477 -22.21 7.47 -20.50
CA LEU A 477 -23.41 8.31 -20.58
C LEU A 477 -24.56 7.95 -19.62
N LEU A 478 -24.35 7.08 -18.62
CA LEU A 478 -25.44 6.67 -17.72
C LEU A 478 -25.43 7.31 -16.33
N TYR A 479 -24.53 8.25 -16.03
CA TYR A 479 -24.59 9.02 -14.80
C TYR A 479 -24.58 10.52 -15.11
N LYS A 480 -25.76 11.04 -15.41
CA LYS A 480 -26.12 12.45 -15.24
C LYS A 480 -27.13 12.59 -14.12
#